data_9acd841bec49d5dd6f157a8ab058f40f
#
_entry.id   9acd841bec49d5dd6f157a8ab058f40f
#
_cell.length_a   1.000
_cell.length_b   1.000
_cell.length_c   1.000
_cell.angle_alpha   90.00
_cell.angle_beta   90.00
_cell.angle_gamma   90.00
#
_symmetry.space_group_name_H-M   'P 1'
#
loop_
_entity.id
_entity.type
_entity.pdbx_description
1 polymer ?
#
loop_
_entity_poly.entity_id
_entity_poly.type
_entity_poly.pdbx_seq_one_letter_code
_entity_poly.pdbx_strand_id
1 'polypeptide(L)'
;MSLSKPIPRWAFVLAKFDAQALVYLVAFLLAGLGAWFYTGQLFEPGLALGPFMAGNLLLWLWLLAFVAVVLLGSALGRTTLLAAGLGLLGCVVILIGGAFPQAAALLPAGLVAWISQLGIPDPQPVNGWGALAGTLVLIAFCLVTAVGAVERQEV
;
A
#
# COMPACT_ATOMS: atom_id res chain seq x y z
N MET A 1 -8.31 17.41 -37.53
CA MET A 1 -7.24 16.40 -37.37
C MET A 1 -7.01 16.18 -35.89
N SER A 2 -7.67 15.20 -35.32
CA SER A 2 -7.47 14.85 -33.89
C SER A 2 -6.18 14.02 -33.79
N LEU A 3 -5.19 14.57 -33.13
CA LEU A 3 -3.96 13.89 -32.76
C LEU A 3 -4.28 12.87 -31.67
N SER A 4 -4.86 11.74 -32.05
CA SER A 4 -4.95 10.56 -31.18
C SER A 4 -3.56 9.93 -31.07
N LYS A 5 -2.71 10.54 -30.26
CA LYS A 5 -1.44 9.90 -29.89
C LYS A 5 -1.81 8.65 -29.08
N PRO A 6 -1.44 7.44 -29.51
CA PRO A 6 -1.76 6.24 -28.74
C PRO A 6 -1.06 6.37 -27.39
N ILE A 7 -1.86 6.39 -26.33
CA ILE A 7 -1.35 6.41 -24.94
C ILE A 7 -0.66 5.08 -24.71
N PRO A 8 0.62 5.06 -24.34
CA PRO A 8 1.32 3.81 -24.06
C PRO A 8 0.66 3.08 -22.88
N ARG A 9 0.48 1.77 -22.98
CA ARG A 9 -0.25 0.96 -21.99
C ARG A 9 0.35 1.02 -20.59
N TRP A 10 1.67 1.16 -20.49
CA TRP A 10 2.35 1.34 -19.21
C TRP A 10 1.85 2.61 -18.48
N ALA A 11 1.60 3.69 -19.23
CA ALA A 11 1.08 4.92 -18.65
C ALA A 11 -0.34 4.72 -18.07
N PHE A 12 -1.16 3.83 -18.66
CA PHE A 12 -2.47 3.49 -18.14
C PHE A 12 -2.38 2.75 -16.78
N VAL A 13 -1.45 1.80 -16.65
CA VAL A 13 -1.23 1.06 -15.40
C VAL A 13 -0.78 1.99 -14.29
N LEU A 14 0.21 2.85 -14.58
CA LEU A 14 0.73 3.82 -13.61
C LEU A 14 -0.33 4.87 -13.25
N ALA A 15 -1.06 5.43 -14.22
CA ALA A 15 -2.10 6.39 -13.96
C ALA A 15 -3.23 5.81 -13.07
N LYS A 16 -3.56 4.52 -13.26
CA LYS A 16 -4.54 3.84 -12.41
C LYS A 16 -4.03 3.67 -10.97
N PHE A 17 -2.75 3.31 -10.81
CA PHE A 17 -2.13 3.21 -9.49
C PHE A 17 -2.07 4.57 -8.80
N ASP A 18 -1.58 5.61 -9.50
CA ASP A 18 -1.43 6.97 -8.97
C ASP A 18 -2.78 7.57 -8.59
N ALA A 19 -3.81 7.36 -9.41
CA ALA A 19 -5.17 7.83 -9.09
C ALA A 19 -5.69 7.19 -7.79
N GLN A 20 -5.50 5.88 -7.61
CA GLN A 20 -5.89 5.20 -6.37
C GLN A 20 -5.05 5.66 -5.18
N ALA A 21 -3.73 5.81 -5.37
CA ALA A 21 -2.83 6.30 -4.35
C ALA A 21 -3.24 7.69 -3.84
N LEU A 22 -3.59 8.60 -4.74
CA LEU A 22 -4.07 9.95 -4.42
C LEU A 22 -5.41 9.92 -3.68
N VAL A 23 -6.39 9.17 -4.18
CA VAL A 23 -7.71 9.07 -3.53
C VAL A 23 -7.57 8.53 -2.11
N TYR A 24 -6.79 7.47 -1.92
CA TYR A 24 -6.56 6.91 -0.58
C TYR A 24 -5.74 7.87 0.30
N LEU A 25 -4.76 8.58 -0.24
CA LEU A 25 -4.00 9.58 0.53
C LEU A 25 -4.94 10.65 1.09
N VAL A 26 -5.78 11.23 0.25
CA VAL A 26 -6.75 12.25 0.67
C VAL A 26 -7.72 11.68 1.71
N ALA A 27 -8.23 10.46 1.49
CA ALA A 27 -9.14 9.81 2.43
C ALA A 27 -8.47 9.56 3.80
N PHE A 28 -7.23 9.06 3.81
CA PHE A 28 -6.48 8.82 5.06
C PHE A 28 -6.14 10.12 5.79
N LEU A 29 -5.78 11.19 5.07
CA LEU A 29 -5.52 12.49 5.69
C LEU A 29 -6.79 13.08 6.31
N LEU A 30 -7.90 13.08 5.60
CA LEU A 30 -9.18 13.59 6.12
C LEU A 30 -9.68 12.76 7.30
N ALA A 31 -9.68 11.44 7.18
CA ALA A 31 -10.09 10.54 8.24
C ALA A 31 -9.15 10.64 9.46
N GLY A 32 -7.83 10.73 9.22
CA GLY A 32 -6.83 10.89 10.26
C GLY A 32 -6.99 12.20 11.03
N LEU A 33 -7.18 13.32 10.34
CA LEU A 33 -7.42 14.61 10.98
C LEU A 33 -8.72 14.60 11.80
N GLY A 34 -9.78 14.03 11.23
CA GLY A 34 -11.06 13.89 11.94
C GLY A 34 -10.96 13.02 13.19
N ALA A 35 -10.27 11.88 13.09
CA ALA A 35 -10.04 10.98 14.20
C ALA A 35 -9.16 11.62 15.29
N TRP A 36 -8.09 12.31 14.90
CA TRP A 36 -7.23 13.04 15.84
C TRP A 36 -7.99 14.12 16.60
N PHE A 37 -8.79 14.93 15.88
CA PHE A 37 -9.60 15.97 16.49
C PHE A 37 -10.60 15.37 17.48
N TYR A 38 -11.33 14.33 17.07
CA TYR A 38 -12.33 13.67 17.93
C TYR A 38 -11.70 13.02 19.17
N THR A 39 -10.55 12.36 19.01
CA THR A 39 -9.84 11.74 20.13
C THR A 39 -9.34 12.81 21.12
N GLY A 40 -8.87 13.96 20.63
CA GLY A 40 -8.46 15.08 21.50
C GLY A 40 -9.58 15.69 22.33
N GLN A 41 -10.85 15.52 21.91
CA GLN A 41 -12.01 15.95 22.70
C GLN A 41 -12.40 14.95 23.81
N LEU A 42 -12.04 13.69 23.64
CA LEU A 42 -12.47 12.61 24.55
C LEU A 42 -11.40 12.22 25.59
N PHE A 43 -10.14 12.43 25.29
CA PHE A 43 -9.02 11.96 26.10
C PHE A 43 -8.05 13.09 26.46
N GLU A 44 -7.74 13.24 27.74
CA GLU A 44 -6.65 14.06 28.25
C GLU A 44 -5.56 13.16 28.89
N PRO A 45 -4.28 13.34 28.51
CA PRO A 45 -3.73 14.22 27.47
C PRO A 45 -4.03 13.72 26.07
N GLY A 46 -4.27 14.66 25.12
CA GLY A 46 -4.53 14.35 23.73
C GLY A 46 -3.34 13.67 23.03
N LEU A 47 -3.63 12.93 21.96
CA LEU A 47 -2.61 12.27 21.14
C LEU A 47 -1.71 13.30 20.42
N ALA A 48 -0.40 13.08 20.43
CA ALA A 48 0.55 13.89 19.66
C ALA A 48 0.26 13.75 18.16
N LEU A 49 0.05 14.86 17.46
CA LEU A 49 -0.32 14.89 16.05
C LEU A 49 0.74 14.21 15.15
N GLY A 50 2.03 14.43 15.43
CA GLY A 50 3.12 13.90 14.61
C GLY A 50 3.14 12.37 14.51
N PRO A 51 3.26 11.63 15.62
CA PRO A 51 3.22 10.17 15.62
C PRO A 51 1.90 9.61 15.04
N PHE A 52 0.78 10.27 15.33
CA PHE A 52 -0.52 9.86 14.83
C PHE A 52 -0.62 9.98 13.29
N MET A 53 -0.18 11.10 12.71
CA MET A 53 -0.15 11.29 11.26
C MET A 53 0.88 10.38 10.59
N ALA A 54 2.05 10.17 11.21
CA ALA A 54 3.03 9.20 10.71
C ALA A 54 2.43 7.79 10.63
N GLY A 55 1.69 7.35 11.65
CA GLY A 55 0.97 6.08 11.64
C GLY A 55 -0.04 5.98 10.48
N ASN A 56 -0.81 7.05 10.24
CA ASN A 56 -1.76 7.10 9.10
C ASN A 56 -1.05 7.01 7.75
N LEU A 57 0.10 7.66 7.57
CA LEU A 57 0.89 7.56 6.33
C LEU A 57 1.47 6.15 6.13
N LEU A 58 1.90 5.49 7.19
CA LEU A 58 2.37 4.11 7.12
C LEU A 58 1.22 3.14 6.77
N LEU A 59 0.01 3.36 7.30
CA LEU A 59 -1.19 2.60 6.92
C LEU A 59 -1.57 2.83 5.46
N TRP A 60 -1.48 4.07 4.97
CA TRP A 60 -1.67 4.36 3.56
C TRP A 60 -0.67 3.60 2.69
N LEU A 61 0.62 3.58 3.05
CA LEU A 61 1.64 2.82 2.33
C LEU A 61 1.38 1.30 2.39
N TRP A 62 0.94 0.79 3.53
CA TRP A 62 0.50 -0.60 3.70
C TRP A 62 -0.62 -0.94 2.71
N LEU A 63 -1.64 -0.09 2.60
CA LEU A 63 -2.74 -0.29 1.66
C LEU A 63 -2.26 -0.25 0.20
N LEU A 64 -1.33 0.64 -0.15
CA LEU A 64 -0.76 0.73 -1.50
C LEU A 64 -0.05 -0.55 -1.93
N ALA A 65 0.57 -1.28 -1.01
CA ALA A 65 1.17 -2.57 -1.32
C ALA A 65 0.12 -3.57 -1.84
N PHE A 66 -1.06 -3.63 -1.21
CA PHE A 66 -2.16 -4.47 -1.68
C PHE A 66 -2.74 -4.00 -3.01
N VAL A 67 -2.86 -2.69 -3.20
CA VAL A 67 -3.28 -2.13 -4.50
C VAL A 67 -2.34 -2.54 -5.61
N ALA A 68 -1.02 -2.48 -5.40
CA ALA A 68 -0.03 -2.90 -6.38
C ALA A 68 -0.12 -4.39 -6.72
N VAL A 69 -0.35 -5.24 -5.71
CA VAL A 69 -0.53 -6.70 -5.89
C VAL A 69 -1.80 -7.01 -6.67
N VAL A 70 -2.91 -6.34 -6.36
CA VAL A 70 -4.19 -6.51 -7.09
C VAL A 70 -4.06 -6.02 -8.53
N LEU A 71 -3.34 -4.90 -8.76
CA LEU A 71 -3.02 -4.42 -10.10
C LEU A 71 -2.20 -5.43 -10.91
N LEU A 72 -1.20 -6.06 -10.29
CA LEU A 72 -0.42 -7.13 -10.91
C LEU A 72 -1.32 -8.32 -11.25
N GLY A 73 -2.16 -8.79 -10.34
CA GLY A 73 -3.14 -9.84 -10.60
C GLY A 73 -4.06 -9.51 -11.77
N SER A 74 -4.51 -8.24 -11.85
CA SER A 74 -5.34 -7.73 -12.95
C SER A 74 -4.58 -7.70 -14.29
N ALA A 75 -3.27 -7.41 -14.29
CA ALA A 75 -2.44 -7.41 -15.49
C ALA A 75 -2.13 -8.82 -16.01
N LEU A 76 -2.06 -9.81 -15.14
CA LEU A 76 -1.77 -11.21 -15.49
C LEU A 76 -3.03 -11.99 -15.89
N GLY A 77 -4.20 -11.59 -15.39
CA GLY A 77 -5.45 -12.32 -15.62
C GLY A 77 -6.05 -12.06 -17.00
N ARG A 78 -6.26 -13.14 -17.78
CA ARG A 78 -6.95 -13.08 -19.09
C ARG A 78 -8.48 -12.96 -18.97
N THR A 79 -9.05 -13.33 -17.85
CA THR A 79 -10.47 -13.22 -17.54
C THR A 79 -10.66 -12.48 -16.22
N THR A 80 -11.81 -11.85 -16.01
CA THR A 80 -12.12 -11.11 -14.78
C THR A 80 -12.01 -11.99 -13.54
N LEU A 81 -12.45 -13.24 -13.62
CA LEU A 81 -12.38 -14.19 -12.52
C LEU A 81 -10.92 -14.54 -12.17
N LEU A 82 -10.10 -14.80 -13.19
CA LEU A 82 -8.68 -15.13 -12.99
C LEU A 82 -7.90 -13.93 -12.46
N ALA A 83 -8.17 -12.73 -12.94
CA ALA A 83 -7.58 -11.49 -12.46
C ALA A 83 -7.90 -11.25 -10.97
N ALA A 84 -9.16 -11.40 -10.59
CA ALA A 84 -9.60 -11.26 -9.20
C ALA A 84 -8.98 -12.36 -8.31
N GLY A 85 -8.97 -13.60 -8.78
CA GLY A 85 -8.36 -14.74 -8.07
C GLY A 85 -6.87 -14.56 -7.82
N LEU A 86 -6.11 -14.13 -8.83
CA LEU A 86 -4.66 -13.87 -8.70
C LEU A 86 -4.37 -12.70 -7.74
N GLY A 87 -5.14 -11.63 -7.84
CA GLY A 87 -5.02 -10.49 -6.94
C GLY A 87 -5.29 -10.88 -5.48
N LEU A 88 -6.38 -11.61 -5.24
CA LEU A 88 -6.74 -12.10 -3.91
C LEU A 88 -5.68 -13.06 -3.37
N LEU A 89 -5.24 -14.03 -4.19
CA LEU A 89 -4.19 -14.98 -3.80
C LEU A 89 -2.91 -14.26 -3.39
N GLY A 90 -2.47 -13.26 -4.16
CA GLY A 90 -1.30 -12.45 -3.84
C GLY A 90 -1.44 -11.72 -2.50
N CYS A 91 -2.62 -11.14 -2.22
CA CYS A 91 -2.90 -10.52 -0.93
C CYS A 91 -2.83 -11.52 0.23
N VAL A 92 -3.42 -12.71 0.06
CA VAL A 92 -3.39 -13.78 1.08
C VAL A 92 -1.97 -14.25 1.34
N VAL A 93 -1.14 -14.43 0.29
CA VAL A 93 0.27 -14.82 0.44
C VAL A 93 1.05 -13.78 1.26
N ILE A 94 0.85 -12.48 1.00
CA ILE A 94 1.51 -11.41 1.77
C ILE A 94 1.04 -11.42 3.24
N LEU A 95 -0.25 -11.62 3.49
CA LEU A 95 -0.79 -11.68 4.85
C LEU A 95 -0.24 -12.89 5.62
N ILE A 96 -0.20 -14.06 4.98
CA ILE A 96 0.39 -15.26 5.60
C ILE A 96 1.89 -15.07 5.83
N GLY A 97 2.62 -14.52 4.84
CA GLY A 97 4.04 -14.20 4.99
C GLY A 97 4.31 -13.25 6.16
N GLY A 98 3.42 -12.29 6.36
CA GLY A 98 3.47 -11.36 7.49
C GLY A 98 3.24 -11.99 8.87
N ALA A 99 2.69 -13.20 8.95
CA ALA A 99 2.55 -13.93 10.21
C ALA A 99 3.89 -14.50 10.74
N PHE A 100 4.91 -14.59 9.88
CA PHE A 100 6.25 -15.05 10.29
C PHE A 100 7.11 -13.87 10.71
N PRO A 101 7.66 -13.82 11.93
CA PRO A 101 8.38 -12.65 12.46
C PRO A 101 9.56 -12.21 11.58
N GLN A 102 10.29 -13.16 11.00
CA GLN A 102 11.44 -12.88 10.12
C GLN A 102 11.03 -12.22 8.81
N ALA A 103 9.92 -12.68 8.21
CA ALA A 103 9.38 -12.12 6.98
C ALA A 103 8.64 -10.81 7.24
N ALA A 104 7.92 -10.68 8.34
CA ALA A 104 7.22 -9.46 8.75
C ALA A 104 8.15 -8.24 8.79
N ALA A 105 9.40 -8.42 9.19
CA ALA A 105 10.40 -7.36 9.24
C ALA A 105 10.71 -6.71 7.87
N LEU A 106 10.35 -7.37 6.75
CA LEU A 106 10.56 -6.88 5.39
C LEU A 106 9.25 -6.76 4.59
N LEU A 107 8.13 -7.19 5.16
CA LEU A 107 6.81 -7.15 4.50
C LEU A 107 5.94 -6.00 5.06
N PRO A 108 4.85 -5.65 4.38
CA PRO A 108 3.92 -4.62 4.85
C PRO A 108 3.40 -4.84 6.28
N ALA A 109 3.34 -6.08 6.76
CA ALA A 109 2.96 -6.40 8.14
C ALA A 109 3.89 -5.74 9.19
N GLY A 110 5.17 -5.56 8.89
CA GLY A 110 6.10 -4.85 9.76
C GLY A 110 5.78 -3.36 9.92
N LEU A 111 5.13 -2.74 8.94
CA LEU A 111 4.64 -1.36 9.09
C LEU A 111 3.57 -1.26 10.16
N VAL A 112 2.64 -2.24 10.19
CA VAL A 112 1.58 -2.29 11.22
C VAL A 112 2.20 -2.49 12.62
N ALA A 113 3.19 -3.37 12.73
CA ALA A 113 3.95 -3.55 13.96
C ALA A 113 4.67 -2.26 14.39
N TRP A 114 5.23 -1.51 13.44
CA TRP A 114 5.87 -0.23 13.73
C TRP A 114 4.86 0.81 14.19
N ILE A 115 3.71 0.91 13.52
CA ILE A 115 2.62 1.83 13.89
C ILE A 115 2.17 1.59 15.34
N SER A 116 2.05 0.33 15.75
CA SER A 116 1.63 0.00 17.12
C SER A 116 2.62 0.49 18.20
N GLN A 117 3.87 0.77 17.83
CA GLN A 117 4.89 1.32 18.72
C GLN A 117 4.94 2.86 18.71
N LEU A 118 4.33 3.52 17.69
CA LEU A 118 4.27 4.97 17.62
C LEU A 118 3.28 5.51 18.65
N GLY A 119 3.77 6.10 19.72
CA GLY A 119 2.92 6.68 20.77
C GLY A 119 2.91 5.87 22.08
N ILE A 120 3.67 4.79 22.16
CA ILE A 120 3.93 4.10 23.42
C ILE A 120 5.15 4.73 24.11
N PRO A 121 5.12 4.98 25.45
CA PRO A 121 6.24 5.59 26.17
C PRO A 121 7.54 4.80 26.08
N ASP A 122 7.47 3.46 26.09
CA ASP A 122 8.62 2.55 25.99
C ASP A 122 8.45 1.63 24.76
N PRO A 123 8.77 2.12 23.54
CA PRO A 123 8.58 1.36 22.31
C PRO A 123 9.56 0.18 22.24
N GLN A 124 9.05 -0.99 21.92
CA GLN A 124 9.90 -2.15 21.62
C GLN A 124 10.64 -1.93 20.28
N PRO A 125 11.89 -2.40 20.16
CA PRO A 125 12.66 -2.24 18.94
C PRO A 125 12.03 -3.04 17.79
N VAL A 126 11.47 -2.33 16.81
CA VAL A 126 10.90 -2.92 15.59
C VAL A 126 11.72 -2.44 14.40
N ASN A 127 12.02 -3.35 13.46
CA ASN A 127 12.72 -2.99 12.23
C ASN A 127 11.76 -2.28 11.24
N GLY A 128 11.27 -1.10 11.63
CA GLY A 128 10.33 -0.32 10.82
C GLY A 128 10.93 0.15 9.49
N TRP A 129 12.21 0.48 9.46
CA TRP A 129 12.89 0.89 8.23
C TRP A 129 13.04 -0.27 7.24
N GLY A 130 13.29 -1.48 7.72
CA GLY A 130 13.31 -2.69 6.89
C GLY A 130 11.96 -2.97 6.26
N ALA A 131 10.89 -2.87 7.05
CA ALA A 131 9.52 -3.04 6.57
C ALA A 131 9.13 -1.95 5.54
N LEU A 132 9.54 -0.70 5.76
CA LEU A 132 9.32 0.40 4.83
C LEU A 132 10.03 0.16 3.49
N ALA A 133 11.33 -0.14 3.53
CA ALA A 133 12.10 -0.43 2.34
C ALA A 133 11.55 -1.65 1.58
N GLY A 134 11.26 -2.74 2.29
CA GLY A 134 10.69 -3.95 1.69
C GLY A 134 9.32 -3.72 1.07
N THR A 135 8.47 -2.91 1.70
CA THR A 135 7.16 -2.53 1.13
C THR A 135 7.31 -1.71 -0.14
N LEU A 136 8.22 -0.75 -0.18
CA LEU A 136 8.49 0.05 -1.38
C LEU A 136 9.05 -0.81 -2.52
N VAL A 137 9.97 -1.72 -2.22
CA VAL A 137 10.51 -2.69 -3.20
C VAL A 137 9.40 -3.60 -3.73
N LEU A 138 8.51 -4.08 -2.87
CA LEU A 138 7.35 -4.89 -3.27
C LEU A 138 6.43 -4.14 -4.23
N ILE A 139 6.09 -2.89 -3.91
CA ILE A 139 5.26 -2.03 -4.77
C ILE A 139 5.94 -1.83 -6.13
N ALA A 140 7.22 -1.45 -6.14
CA ALA A 140 7.98 -1.24 -7.36
C ALA A 140 8.05 -2.52 -8.21
N PHE A 141 8.31 -3.67 -7.60
CA PHE A 141 8.35 -4.98 -8.26
C PHE A 141 7.00 -5.32 -8.88
N CYS A 142 5.90 -5.15 -8.16
CA CYS A 142 4.55 -5.41 -8.68
C CYS A 142 4.21 -4.50 -9.86
N LEU A 143 4.56 -3.21 -9.80
CA LEU A 143 4.28 -2.26 -10.86
C LEU A 143 5.11 -2.55 -12.12
N VAL A 144 6.41 -2.82 -11.98
CA VAL A 144 7.28 -3.16 -13.10
C VAL A 144 6.83 -4.45 -13.79
N THR A 145 6.49 -5.47 -13.00
CA THR A 145 5.98 -6.74 -13.56
C THR A 145 4.61 -6.57 -14.20
N ALA A 146 3.72 -5.75 -13.65
CA ALA A 146 2.41 -5.45 -14.24
C ALA A 146 2.56 -4.75 -15.59
N VAL A 147 3.44 -3.77 -15.69
CA VAL A 147 3.76 -3.07 -16.95
C VAL A 147 4.31 -4.06 -17.98
N GLY A 148 5.31 -4.88 -17.62
CA GLY A 148 5.87 -5.86 -18.52
C GLY A 148 4.88 -6.96 -18.97
N ALA A 149 3.91 -7.31 -18.10
CA ALA A 149 2.85 -8.25 -18.47
C ALA A 149 1.89 -7.67 -19.51
N VAL A 150 1.53 -6.39 -19.37
CA VAL A 150 0.64 -5.70 -20.30
C VAL A 150 1.31 -5.49 -21.67
N GLU A 151 2.61 -5.19 -21.71
CA GLU A 151 3.36 -5.03 -22.96
C GLU A 151 3.49 -6.36 -23.73
N ARG A 152 3.65 -7.49 -23.05
CA ARG A 152 3.76 -8.82 -23.68
C ARG A 152 2.45 -9.37 -24.26
N GLN A 153 1.31 -8.80 -23.93
CA GLN A 153 0.02 -9.23 -24.49
C GLN A 153 -0.23 -8.69 -25.91
N GLU A 154 0.74 -8.00 -26.51
CA GLU A 154 0.66 -7.42 -27.85
C GLU A 154 1.22 -8.32 -28.99
N VAL A 155 1.75 -9.50 -28.69
CA VAL A 155 2.34 -10.40 -29.70
C VAL A 155 1.41 -11.55 -30.04
#